data_f48c9709144840052481e31c53e3cb62
#
_entry.id   f48c9709144840052481e31c53e3cb62
#
_cell.length_a   1.000
_cell.length_b   1.000
_cell.length_c   1.000
_cell.angle_alpha   90.00
_cell.angle_beta   90.00
_cell.angle_gamma   90.00
#
_symmetry.space_group_name_H-M   'P 1'
#
loop_
_entity.id
_entity.type
_entity.pdbx_description
1 polymer ?
#
loop_
_entity_poly.entity_id
_entity_poly.type
_entity_poly.pdbx_seq_one_letter_code
_entity_poly.pdbx_strand_id
1 'polypeptide(L)'
;MRGIRPGQAASPLHPPAGTDPRRSLHVGADAGRLWIVVGRRSVLITPRHVIVGFILLALSLAVAVVSLRLGKFPVTAQEVIDALQGQGRKIVQVVVVKWKLPRIVLGLVAGLALGVAGALFQTITRNPLGSPDLIGFSTGAQTGILISILLLPGSMLSASLASFIGGAAVGTVTYLVSLRGGFTGLRFILVGIAISSMLVSVNRWLLVRVDDDEGLGALKAITGTLGAARWPVVAPTCLAIGVTITLILLASRHLQVLSLGEQVATILGSPTRRASAVLILLGTVLVAVVTMAAGPIGFVALVAPHLARLLTGSPQSPLLVSGLTGSLLMVGADLLSQLVLESMPVSVVTNAVGGLYLMVALTVAARGRRSL
;
A
#
# COMPACT_ATOMS: atom_id res chain seq x y z
N MET A 1 -59.76 -2.96 8.49
CA MET A 1 -59.07 -1.69 8.87
C MET A 1 -58.49 -1.90 10.29
N ARG A 2 -57.22 -2.22 10.42
CA ARG A 2 -56.50 -2.17 11.71
C ARG A 2 -55.24 -1.32 11.46
N GLY A 3 -55.20 -0.17 12.15
CA GLY A 3 -54.17 0.87 12.00
C GLY A 3 -52.81 0.37 12.43
N ILE A 4 -51.86 0.53 11.54
CA ILE A 4 -50.42 0.37 11.79
C ILE A 4 -49.97 1.65 12.52
N ARG A 5 -49.56 1.49 13.79
CA ARG A 5 -48.87 2.55 14.53
C ARG A 5 -47.47 2.72 13.93
N PRO A 6 -47.04 3.94 13.53
CA PRO A 6 -45.66 4.14 13.15
C PRO A 6 -44.78 4.03 14.38
N GLY A 7 -43.92 3.00 14.40
CA GLY A 7 -42.88 2.82 15.39
C GLY A 7 -41.93 3.99 15.33
N GLN A 8 -41.69 4.62 16.46
CA GLN A 8 -40.67 5.63 16.68
C GLN A 8 -39.31 5.04 16.30
N ALA A 9 -38.82 5.40 15.11
CA ALA A 9 -37.42 5.22 14.79
C ALA A 9 -36.62 6.17 15.69
N ALA A 10 -36.06 5.65 16.77
CA ALA A 10 -35.12 6.36 17.60
C ALA A 10 -33.94 6.82 16.73
N SER A 11 -33.80 8.11 16.58
CA SER A 11 -32.67 8.73 15.87
C SER A 11 -31.37 8.40 16.61
N PRO A 12 -30.38 7.74 16.00
CA PRO A 12 -29.19 7.25 16.69
C PRO A 12 -28.13 8.35 16.99
N LEU A 13 -28.49 9.63 16.93
CA LEU A 13 -27.52 10.73 16.95
C LEU A 13 -27.56 11.65 18.19
N HIS A 14 -28.45 11.41 19.15
CA HIS A 14 -28.47 12.23 20.35
C HIS A 14 -28.16 11.41 21.61
N PRO A 15 -27.14 11.83 22.41
CA PRO A 15 -26.98 11.27 23.74
C PRO A 15 -28.21 11.61 24.60
N PRO A 16 -28.58 10.76 25.57
CA PRO A 16 -29.72 11.01 26.44
C PRO A 16 -29.58 12.35 27.15
N ALA A 17 -30.68 13.10 27.21
CA ALA A 17 -30.73 14.41 27.84
C ALA A 17 -30.29 14.32 29.30
N GLY A 18 -29.22 15.03 29.67
CA GLY A 18 -28.72 15.11 31.04
C GLY A 18 -27.26 14.70 31.27
N THR A 19 -26.52 14.25 30.25
CA THR A 19 -25.10 13.89 30.40
C THR A 19 -24.18 15.05 30.01
N ASP A 20 -23.28 15.44 30.88
CA ASP A 20 -22.24 16.44 30.61
C ASP A 20 -21.34 15.94 29.44
N PRO A 21 -21.32 16.63 28.28
CA PRO A 21 -20.58 16.19 27.10
C PRO A 21 -19.06 16.20 27.28
N ARG A 22 -18.54 16.59 28.44
CA ARG A 22 -17.10 16.78 28.66
C ARG A 22 -16.39 15.60 29.30
N ARG A 23 -17.08 14.57 29.84
CA ARG A 23 -16.43 13.50 30.62
C ARG A 23 -16.96 12.07 30.44
N SER A 24 -17.79 11.75 29.47
CA SER A 24 -18.38 10.42 29.38
C SER A 24 -17.83 9.62 28.17
N LEU A 25 -17.26 8.46 28.47
CA LEU A 25 -17.02 7.41 27.49
C LEU A 25 -18.35 6.66 27.30
N HIS A 26 -18.98 6.85 26.15
CA HIS A 26 -20.19 6.09 25.79
C HIS A 26 -19.85 5.05 24.75
N VAL A 27 -20.14 3.78 25.04
CA VAL A 27 -20.03 2.67 24.11
C VAL A 27 -21.45 2.19 23.80
N GLY A 28 -21.83 2.21 22.53
CA GLY A 28 -23.12 1.69 22.09
C GLY A 28 -22.91 0.74 20.91
N ALA A 29 -23.81 -0.24 20.78
CA ALA A 29 -23.85 -1.15 19.66
C ALA A 29 -25.16 -0.98 18.91
N ASP A 30 -25.09 -0.71 17.61
CA ASP A 30 -26.27 -0.66 16.73
C ASP A 30 -25.94 -1.34 15.40
N ALA A 31 -26.85 -2.22 14.94
CA ALA A 31 -26.72 -2.95 13.68
C ALA A 31 -25.34 -3.61 13.43
N GLY A 32 -24.71 -4.17 14.50
CA GLY A 32 -23.39 -4.82 14.40
C GLY A 32 -22.21 -3.86 14.29
N ARG A 33 -22.40 -2.58 14.62
CA ARG A 33 -21.36 -1.55 14.69
C ARG A 33 -21.22 -1.06 16.12
N LEU A 34 -19.98 -0.99 16.61
CA LEU A 34 -19.67 -0.37 17.91
C LEU A 34 -19.31 1.08 17.70
N TRP A 35 -19.99 1.97 18.40
CA TRP A 35 -19.59 3.38 18.42
C TRP A 35 -19.05 3.74 19.80
N ILE A 36 -17.91 4.41 19.79
CA ILE A 36 -17.25 4.92 20.99
C ILE A 36 -17.21 6.43 20.87
N VAL A 37 -17.86 7.12 21.79
CA VAL A 37 -17.81 8.57 21.89
C VAL A 37 -16.88 8.96 23.01
N VAL A 38 -15.82 9.70 22.68
CA VAL A 38 -14.86 10.27 23.64
C VAL A 38 -14.92 11.79 23.48
N GLY A 39 -15.65 12.48 24.35
CA GLY A 39 -15.85 13.92 24.27
C GLY A 39 -16.55 14.33 22.96
N ARG A 40 -15.91 15.20 22.16
CA ARG A 40 -16.42 15.63 20.85
C ARG A 40 -16.09 14.68 19.68
N ARG A 41 -15.47 13.54 19.93
CA ARG A 41 -15.05 12.60 18.89
C ARG A 41 -15.82 11.30 19.01
N SER A 42 -16.49 10.91 17.92
CA SER A 42 -17.10 9.59 17.79
C SER A 42 -16.26 8.74 16.83
N VAL A 43 -15.90 7.54 17.24
CA VAL A 43 -15.21 6.56 16.40
C VAL A 43 -16.15 5.39 16.18
N LEU A 44 -16.45 5.12 14.93
CA LEU A 44 -17.26 3.98 14.52
C LEU A 44 -16.33 2.79 14.26
N ILE A 45 -16.40 1.78 15.11
CA ILE A 45 -15.60 0.56 14.97
C ILE A 45 -16.52 -0.55 14.43
N THR A 46 -16.18 -1.09 13.29
CA THR A 46 -16.85 -2.27 12.74
C THR A 46 -16.08 -3.50 13.24
N PRO A 47 -16.68 -4.37 14.08
CA PRO A 47 -15.99 -5.54 14.65
C PRO A 47 -15.34 -6.42 13.60
N ARG A 48 -15.98 -6.57 12.44
CA ARG A 48 -15.46 -7.32 11.31
C ARG A 48 -14.11 -6.78 10.81
N HIS A 49 -13.90 -5.43 10.77
CA HIS A 49 -12.62 -4.84 10.40
C HIS A 49 -11.51 -5.19 11.39
N VAL A 50 -11.84 -5.22 12.68
CA VAL A 50 -10.90 -5.56 13.76
C VAL A 50 -10.52 -7.04 13.67
N ILE A 51 -11.51 -7.94 13.56
CA ILE A 51 -11.27 -9.38 13.46
C ILE A 51 -10.43 -9.72 12.22
N VAL A 52 -10.82 -9.20 11.05
CA VAL A 52 -10.07 -9.41 9.80
C VAL A 52 -8.66 -8.83 9.92
N GLY A 53 -8.51 -7.65 10.52
CA GLY A 53 -7.21 -7.05 10.78
C GLY A 53 -6.31 -7.93 11.64
N PHE A 54 -6.83 -8.48 12.74
CA PHE A 54 -6.08 -9.40 13.60
C PHE A 54 -5.69 -10.69 12.88
N ILE A 55 -6.59 -11.27 12.09
CA ILE A 55 -6.30 -12.47 11.30
C ILE A 55 -5.17 -12.19 10.29
N LEU A 56 -5.26 -11.08 9.55
CA LEU A 56 -4.25 -10.70 8.57
C LEU A 56 -2.88 -10.42 9.23
N LEU A 57 -2.87 -9.76 10.39
CA LEU A 57 -1.65 -9.54 11.16
C LEU A 57 -1.05 -10.87 11.61
N ALA A 58 -1.86 -11.74 12.20
CA ALA A 58 -1.40 -13.06 12.65
C ALA A 58 -0.85 -13.91 11.49
N LEU A 59 -1.52 -13.93 10.34
CA LEU A 59 -1.05 -14.61 9.14
C LEU A 59 0.25 -13.99 8.60
N SER A 60 0.36 -12.67 8.56
CA SER A 60 1.59 -11.98 8.13
C SER A 60 2.77 -12.32 9.03
N LEU A 61 2.56 -12.35 10.35
CA LEU A 61 3.58 -12.74 11.32
C LEU A 61 3.92 -14.24 11.21
N ALA A 62 2.94 -15.11 10.99
CA ALA A 62 3.18 -16.54 10.77
C ALA A 62 4.05 -16.76 9.52
N VAL A 63 3.72 -16.12 8.39
CA VAL A 63 4.53 -16.17 7.17
C VAL A 63 5.93 -15.58 7.40
N ALA A 64 6.07 -14.52 8.17
CA ALA A 64 7.35 -13.93 8.56
C ALA A 64 8.21 -14.92 9.36
N VAL A 65 7.64 -15.60 10.35
CA VAL A 65 8.34 -16.65 11.13
C VAL A 65 8.74 -17.83 10.26
N VAL A 66 7.87 -18.26 9.35
CA VAL A 66 8.21 -19.32 8.36
C VAL A 66 9.36 -18.87 7.46
N SER A 67 9.35 -17.62 7.00
CA SER A 67 10.41 -17.03 6.17
C SER A 67 11.78 -16.94 6.89
N LEU A 68 11.77 -16.74 8.22
CA LEU A 68 13.00 -16.79 9.03
C LEU A 68 13.65 -18.17 9.00
N ARG A 69 12.84 -19.24 9.01
CA ARG A 69 13.34 -20.61 9.05
C ARG A 69 13.73 -21.14 7.67
N LEU A 70 12.94 -20.82 6.66
CA LEU A 70 13.09 -21.34 5.30
C LEU A 70 13.97 -20.44 4.41
N GLY A 71 14.18 -20.83 3.18
CA GLY A 71 14.94 -20.11 2.17
C GLY A 71 16.31 -20.77 1.90
N LYS A 72 17.19 -20.05 1.19
CA LYS A 72 18.52 -20.59 0.76
C LYS A 72 19.44 -21.05 1.89
N PHE A 73 19.24 -20.56 3.09
CA PHE A 73 19.98 -20.98 4.28
C PHE A 73 18.96 -21.37 5.36
N PRO A 74 18.51 -22.64 5.38
CA PRO A 74 17.56 -23.11 6.36
C PRO A 74 18.18 -23.10 7.77
N VAL A 75 17.39 -22.63 8.74
CA VAL A 75 17.78 -22.57 10.16
C VAL A 75 16.67 -23.17 11.02
N THR A 76 17.03 -23.82 12.12
CA THR A 76 16.07 -24.37 13.07
C THR A 76 15.43 -23.25 13.91
N ALA A 77 14.29 -23.53 14.52
CA ALA A 77 13.63 -22.55 15.40
C ALA A 77 14.53 -22.16 16.59
N GLN A 78 15.28 -23.13 17.15
CA GLN A 78 16.21 -22.87 18.23
C GLN A 78 17.33 -21.94 17.79
N GLU A 79 17.95 -22.20 16.62
CA GLU A 79 18.99 -21.33 16.08
C GLU A 79 18.53 -19.90 15.80
N VAL A 80 17.24 -19.71 15.42
CA VAL A 80 16.66 -18.37 15.27
C VAL A 80 16.59 -17.66 16.61
N ILE A 81 16.11 -18.34 17.66
CA ILE A 81 16.01 -17.78 19.02
C ILE A 81 17.41 -17.42 19.55
N ASP A 82 18.36 -18.35 19.44
CA ASP A 82 19.73 -18.12 19.90
C ASP A 82 20.38 -16.94 19.15
N ALA A 83 20.17 -16.85 17.84
CA ALA A 83 20.68 -15.74 17.03
C ALA A 83 20.09 -14.39 17.44
N LEU A 84 18.79 -14.34 17.77
CA LEU A 84 18.13 -13.11 18.25
C LEU A 84 18.60 -12.68 19.63
N GLN A 85 19.03 -13.63 20.46
CA GLN A 85 19.64 -13.37 21.78
C GLN A 85 21.15 -13.09 21.69
N GLY A 86 21.72 -13.07 20.48
CA GLY A 86 23.15 -12.88 20.29
C GLY A 86 24.00 -14.11 20.63
N GLN A 87 23.37 -15.28 20.75
CA GLN A 87 24.00 -16.56 21.07
C GLN A 87 24.10 -17.45 19.83
N GLY A 88 24.78 -18.60 19.96
CA GLY A 88 24.93 -19.58 18.89
C GLY A 88 26.02 -19.22 17.86
N ARG A 89 25.97 -19.90 16.71
CA ARG A 89 26.99 -19.76 15.65
C ARG A 89 26.94 -18.36 15.00
N LYS A 90 28.11 -17.66 14.92
CA LYS A 90 28.21 -16.31 14.34
C LYS A 90 27.61 -16.19 12.93
N ILE A 91 27.79 -17.25 12.09
CA ILE A 91 27.21 -17.25 10.73
C ILE A 91 25.68 -17.20 10.75
N VAL A 92 25.05 -17.95 11.67
CA VAL A 92 23.59 -17.95 11.84
C VAL A 92 23.10 -16.59 12.32
N GLN A 93 23.81 -15.96 13.26
CA GLN A 93 23.48 -14.59 13.71
C GLN A 93 23.51 -13.60 12.54
N VAL A 94 24.53 -13.65 11.69
CA VAL A 94 24.63 -12.78 10.50
C VAL A 94 23.47 -13.04 9.55
N VAL A 95 23.19 -14.31 9.23
CA VAL A 95 22.10 -14.68 8.33
C VAL A 95 20.73 -14.24 8.87
N VAL A 96 20.44 -14.50 10.14
CA VAL A 96 19.13 -14.18 10.73
C VAL A 96 19.01 -12.67 10.94
N VAL A 97 19.97 -12.04 11.65
CA VAL A 97 19.81 -10.65 12.11
C VAL A 97 20.15 -9.62 11.04
N LYS A 98 21.18 -9.89 10.18
CA LYS A 98 21.63 -8.91 9.19
C LYS A 98 21.04 -9.11 7.80
N TRP A 99 20.51 -10.30 7.45
CA TRP A 99 19.97 -10.57 6.12
C TRP A 99 18.48 -10.87 6.13
N LYS A 100 18.02 -11.89 6.89
CA LYS A 100 16.61 -12.31 6.86
C LYS A 100 15.69 -11.32 7.57
N LEU A 101 16.05 -10.87 8.76
CA LEU A 101 15.21 -9.98 9.55
C LEU A 101 14.92 -8.64 8.86
N PRO A 102 15.94 -7.90 8.34
CA PRO A 102 15.65 -6.65 7.61
C PRO A 102 14.84 -6.89 6.33
N ARG A 103 15.02 -8.01 5.63
CA ARG A 103 14.23 -8.40 4.46
C ARG A 103 12.75 -8.55 4.81
N ILE A 104 12.45 -9.26 5.89
CA ILE A 104 11.08 -9.50 6.36
C ILE A 104 10.44 -8.21 6.85
N VAL A 105 11.16 -7.42 7.65
CA VAL A 105 10.66 -6.13 8.15
C VAL A 105 10.35 -5.20 6.98
N LEU A 106 11.25 -5.11 6.00
CA LEU A 106 10.99 -4.32 4.79
C LEU A 106 9.76 -4.83 4.04
N GLY A 107 9.60 -6.15 3.90
CA GLY A 107 8.45 -6.75 3.24
C GLY A 107 7.12 -6.39 3.93
N LEU A 108 7.07 -6.52 5.26
CA LEU A 108 5.87 -6.16 6.05
C LEU A 108 5.52 -4.67 5.92
N VAL A 109 6.52 -3.80 6.09
CA VAL A 109 6.31 -2.34 6.11
C VAL A 109 6.07 -1.79 4.70
N ALA A 110 6.76 -2.30 3.68
CA ALA A 110 6.52 -1.94 2.29
C ALA A 110 5.13 -2.40 1.82
N GLY A 111 4.73 -3.62 2.16
CA GLY A 111 3.39 -4.12 1.88
C GLY A 111 2.29 -3.27 2.55
N LEU A 112 2.50 -2.92 3.84
CA LEU A 112 1.61 -2.01 4.58
C LEU A 112 1.47 -0.66 3.85
N ALA A 113 2.58 -0.07 3.46
CA ALA A 113 2.62 1.22 2.78
C ALA A 113 1.91 1.18 1.43
N LEU A 114 2.20 0.17 0.60
CA LEU A 114 1.55 0.01 -0.71
C LEU A 114 0.05 -0.25 -0.58
N GLY A 115 -0.39 -1.08 0.39
CA GLY A 115 -1.80 -1.33 0.64
C GLY A 115 -2.56 -0.07 1.09
N VAL A 116 -1.96 0.75 1.96
CA VAL A 116 -2.53 2.05 2.38
C VAL A 116 -2.56 3.03 1.21
N ALA A 117 -1.45 3.16 0.46
CA ALA A 117 -1.40 4.02 -0.72
C ALA A 117 -2.48 3.64 -1.74
N GLY A 118 -2.62 2.34 -2.05
CA GLY A 118 -3.66 1.84 -2.94
C GLY A 118 -5.07 2.21 -2.47
N ALA A 119 -5.37 2.05 -1.18
CA ALA A 119 -6.66 2.43 -0.61
C ALA A 119 -6.94 3.94 -0.74
N LEU A 120 -5.92 4.79 -0.56
CA LEU A 120 -6.02 6.24 -0.79
C LEU A 120 -6.35 6.54 -2.25
N PHE A 121 -5.56 6.02 -3.19
CA PHE A 121 -5.77 6.28 -4.62
C PHE A 121 -7.12 5.77 -5.11
N GLN A 122 -7.56 4.56 -4.71
CA GLN A 122 -8.87 4.03 -5.06
C GLN A 122 -10.01 4.87 -4.51
N THR A 123 -9.89 5.40 -3.28
CA THR A 123 -10.90 6.24 -2.67
C THR A 123 -10.97 7.61 -3.34
N ILE A 124 -9.83 8.26 -3.60
CA ILE A 124 -9.79 9.60 -4.20
C ILE A 124 -10.23 9.57 -5.66
N THR A 125 -9.80 8.56 -6.42
CA THR A 125 -10.19 8.40 -7.82
C THR A 125 -11.58 7.81 -7.98
N ARG A 126 -12.17 7.26 -6.91
CA ARG A 126 -13.42 6.49 -6.90
C ARG A 126 -13.42 5.38 -7.96
N ASN A 127 -12.27 4.81 -8.15
CA ASN A 127 -12.06 3.75 -9.12
C ASN A 127 -11.32 2.58 -8.45
N PRO A 128 -11.87 1.37 -8.44
CA PRO A 128 -11.19 0.21 -7.87
C PRO A 128 -9.88 -0.14 -8.59
N LEU A 129 -9.68 0.37 -9.79
CA LEU A 129 -8.43 0.24 -10.54
C LEU A 129 -7.44 1.40 -10.28
N GLY A 130 -7.81 2.38 -9.45
CA GLY A 130 -6.92 3.47 -9.07
C GLY A 130 -5.73 2.95 -8.27
N SER A 131 -4.54 2.99 -8.85
CA SER A 131 -3.31 2.56 -8.19
C SER A 131 -2.17 3.51 -8.57
N PRO A 132 -1.21 3.75 -7.67
CA PRO A 132 -0.05 4.58 -7.96
C PRO A 132 0.79 4.04 -9.13
N ASP A 133 0.75 2.73 -9.38
CA ASP A 133 1.45 2.11 -10.49
C ASP A 133 0.90 2.57 -11.85
N LEU A 134 -0.43 2.70 -11.96
CA LEU A 134 -1.09 3.18 -13.18
C LEU A 134 -0.85 4.68 -13.42
N ILE A 135 -0.44 5.42 -12.41
CA ILE A 135 -0.15 6.86 -12.51
C ILE A 135 1.25 7.12 -13.07
N GLY A 136 2.04 6.06 -13.26
CA GLY A 136 3.37 6.14 -13.84
C GLY A 136 4.50 6.29 -12.83
N PHE A 137 4.19 6.16 -11.55
CA PHE A 137 5.21 6.30 -10.51
C PHE A 137 6.32 5.24 -10.66
N SER A 138 5.96 3.99 -10.83
CA SER A 138 6.91 2.87 -10.99
C SER A 138 7.77 3.02 -12.25
N THR A 139 7.17 3.45 -13.37
CA THR A 139 7.93 3.69 -14.61
C THR A 139 8.86 4.89 -14.51
N GLY A 140 8.43 5.97 -13.84
CA GLY A 140 9.28 7.12 -13.54
C GLY A 140 10.46 6.77 -12.63
N ALA A 141 10.23 5.93 -11.62
CA ALA A 141 11.27 5.43 -10.75
C ALA A 141 12.31 4.58 -11.52
N GLN A 142 11.86 3.71 -12.43
CA GLN A 142 12.74 2.95 -13.32
C GLN A 142 13.58 3.87 -14.22
N THR A 143 12.93 4.90 -14.80
CA THR A 143 13.63 5.92 -15.61
C THR A 143 14.74 6.62 -14.80
N GLY A 144 14.43 7.00 -13.56
CA GLY A 144 15.42 7.60 -12.66
C GLY A 144 16.61 6.69 -12.39
N ILE A 145 16.35 5.41 -12.10
CA ILE A 145 17.41 4.40 -11.89
C ILE A 145 18.31 4.28 -13.14
N LEU A 146 17.71 4.12 -14.32
CA LEU A 146 18.46 3.96 -15.57
C LEU A 146 19.31 5.20 -15.90
N ILE A 147 18.76 6.40 -15.71
CA ILE A 147 19.51 7.64 -15.85
C ILE A 147 20.69 7.70 -14.88
N SER A 148 20.48 7.26 -13.62
CA SER A 148 21.54 7.23 -12.61
C SER A 148 22.66 6.26 -12.97
N ILE A 149 22.35 5.09 -13.50
CA ILE A 149 23.34 4.09 -13.93
C ILE A 149 24.18 4.66 -15.08
N LEU A 150 23.56 5.32 -16.06
CA LEU A 150 24.23 5.89 -17.21
C LEU A 150 25.09 7.12 -16.89
N LEU A 151 24.67 7.96 -15.93
CA LEU A 151 25.36 9.21 -15.63
C LEU A 151 26.27 9.13 -14.40
N LEU A 152 25.99 8.22 -13.45
CA LEU A 152 26.67 8.10 -12.16
C LEU A 152 26.94 6.63 -11.81
N PRO A 153 27.74 5.91 -12.59
CA PRO A 153 28.00 4.50 -12.39
C PRO A 153 28.61 4.24 -11.01
N GLY A 154 28.22 3.12 -10.38
CA GLY A 154 28.85 2.61 -9.16
C GLY A 154 28.28 3.08 -7.82
N SER A 155 27.25 3.94 -7.78
CA SER A 155 26.65 4.41 -6.52
C SER A 155 25.21 3.89 -6.29
N MET A 156 25.05 2.93 -5.38
CA MET A 156 23.70 2.46 -4.96
C MET A 156 22.83 3.56 -4.36
N LEU A 157 23.43 4.51 -3.65
CA LEU A 157 22.69 5.64 -3.05
C LEU A 157 22.14 6.56 -4.12
N SER A 158 22.92 6.79 -5.21
CA SER A 158 22.44 7.58 -6.34
C SER A 158 21.27 6.94 -7.06
N ALA A 159 21.28 5.62 -7.26
CA ALA A 159 20.17 4.89 -7.87
C ALA A 159 18.89 4.96 -7.04
N SER A 160 18.98 4.81 -5.72
CA SER A 160 17.83 4.94 -4.81
C SER A 160 17.23 6.34 -4.81
N LEU A 161 18.08 7.38 -4.74
CA LEU A 161 17.63 8.77 -4.81
C LEU A 161 17.06 9.11 -6.19
N ALA A 162 17.69 8.66 -7.27
CA ALA A 162 17.20 8.85 -8.62
C ALA A 162 15.85 8.17 -8.87
N SER A 163 15.65 6.98 -8.30
CA SER A 163 14.35 6.29 -8.27
C SER A 163 13.26 7.12 -7.60
N PHE A 164 13.57 7.66 -6.41
CA PHE A 164 12.64 8.54 -5.69
C PHE A 164 12.30 9.79 -6.50
N ILE A 165 13.33 10.49 -7.02
CA ILE A 165 13.15 11.73 -7.81
C ILE A 165 12.36 11.43 -9.09
N GLY A 166 12.72 10.39 -9.83
CA GLY A 166 12.05 10.02 -11.08
C GLY A 166 10.56 9.67 -10.87
N GLY A 167 10.26 8.87 -9.85
CA GLY A 167 8.89 8.54 -9.48
C GLY A 167 8.09 9.77 -9.02
N ALA A 168 8.67 10.59 -8.13
CA ALA A 168 8.03 11.81 -7.64
C ALA A 168 7.79 12.83 -8.76
N ALA A 169 8.74 12.99 -9.67
CA ALA A 169 8.61 13.90 -10.83
C ALA A 169 7.43 13.46 -11.72
N VAL A 170 7.36 12.17 -12.07
CA VAL A 170 6.28 11.64 -12.90
C VAL A 170 4.94 11.76 -12.20
N GLY A 171 4.85 11.39 -10.91
CA GLY A 171 3.63 11.57 -10.13
C GLY A 171 3.17 13.04 -10.08
N THR A 172 4.10 13.97 -9.90
CA THR A 172 3.82 15.40 -9.90
C THR A 172 3.35 15.90 -11.27
N VAL A 173 4.02 15.52 -12.35
CA VAL A 173 3.63 15.89 -13.72
C VAL A 173 2.24 15.34 -14.04
N THR A 174 1.99 14.07 -13.73
CA THR A 174 0.66 13.43 -13.91
C THR A 174 -0.42 14.19 -13.15
N TYR A 175 -0.15 14.58 -11.91
CA TYR A 175 -1.09 15.36 -11.11
C TYR A 175 -1.36 16.75 -11.72
N LEU A 176 -0.30 17.50 -12.04
CA LEU A 176 -0.42 18.85 -12.60
C LEU A 176 -1.16 18.87 -13.95
N VAL A 177 -0.85 17.93 -14.84
CA VAL A 177 -1.54 17.79 -16.14
C VAL A 177 -3.03 17.45 -15.91
N SER A 178 -3.33 16.63 -14.90
CA SER A 178 -4.70 16.23 -14.58
C SER A 178 -5.54 17.35 -13.96
N LEU A 179 -4.92 18.42 -13.46
CA LEU A 179 -5.63 19.60 -12.94
C LEU A 179 -6.23 20.48 -14.03
N ARG A 180 -5.72 20.44 -15.27
CA ARG A 180 -6.20 21.26 -16.37
C ARG A 180 -7.65 20.93 -16.70
N GLY A 181 -8.57 21.88 -16.56
CA GLY A 181 -10.01 21.69 -16.78
C GLY A 181 -10.77 20.97 -15.66
N GLY A 182 -10.21 20.95 -14.42
CA GLY A 182 -10.78 20.31 -13.22
C GLY A 182 -10.26 18.89 -13.00
N PHE A 183 -9.97 18.57 -11.75
CA PHE A 183 -9.51 17.24 -11.36
C PHE A 183 -10.64 16.22 -11.47
N THR A 184 -10.42 15.15 -12.23
CA THR A 184 -11.28 13.97 -12.22
C THR A 184 -10.41 12.71 -12.11
N GLY A 185 -10.86 11.73 -11.31
CA GLY A 185 -10.12 10.49 -11.11
C GLY A 185 -9.83 9.74 -12.41
N LEU A 186 -10.78 9.74 -13.36
CA LEU A 186 -10.59 9.10 -14.67
C LEU A 186 -9.48 9.79 -15.48
N ARG A 187 -9.48 11.13 -15.54
CA ARG A 187 -8.41 11.89 -16.23
C ARG A 187 -7.05 11.62 -15.61
N PHE A 188 -6.97 11.57 -14.30
CA PHE A 188 -5.74 11.28 -13.58
C PHE A 188 -5.16 9.91 -13.97
N ILE A 189 -6.02 8.88 -14.06
CA ILE A 189 -5.61 7.54 -14.50
C ILE A 189 -5.19 7.54 -15.97
N LEU A 190 -5.97 8.17 -16.87
CA LEU A 190 -5.66 8.19 -18.30
C LEU A 190 -4.35 8.93 -18.62
N VAL A 191 -4.11 10.07 -17.98
CA VAL A 191 -2.84 10.82 -18.08
C VAL A 191 -1.68 9.97 -17.56
N GLY A 192 -1.88 9.28 -16.44
CA GLY A 192 -0.88 8.38 -15.87
C GLY A 192 -0.52 7.23 -16.82
N ILE A 193 -1.51 6.56 -17.42
CA ILE A 193 -1.29 5.49 -18.40
C ILE A 193 -0.53 6.03 -19.62
N ALA A 194 -0.88 7.21 -20.14
CA ALA A 194 -0.20 7.80 -21.28
C ALA A 194 1.27 8.10 -20.99
N ILE A 195 1.56 8.74 -19.85
CA ILE A 195 2.94 9.04 -19.41
C ILE A 195 3.71 7.75 -19.16
N SER A 196 3.10 6.76 -18.50
CA SER A 196 3.73 5.45 -18.25
C SER A 196 4.12 4.76 -19.55
N SER A 197 3.22 4.72 -20.55
CA SER A 197 3.49 4.08 -21.84
C SER A 197 4.64 4.76 -22.59
N MET A 198 4.70 6.08 -22.53
CA MET A 198 5.83 6.85 -23.09
C MET A 198 7.14 6.49 -22.37
N LEU A 199 7.15 6.49 -21.04
CA LEU A 199 8.33 6.19 -20.24
C LEU A 199 8.80 4.73 -20.39
N VAL A 200 7.90 3.77 -20.58
CA VAL A 200 8.28 2.38 -20.91
C VAL A 200 9.13 2.33 -22.18
N SER A 201 8.78 3.10 -23.20
CA SER A 201 9.57 3.19 -24.43
C SER A 201 10.94 3.85 -24.20
N VAL A 202 10.96 4.91 -23.41
CA VAL A 202 12.21 5.60 -22.98
C VAL A 202 13.08 4.63 -22.19
N ASN A 203 12.53 3.90 -21.24
CA ASN A 203 13.28 2.95 -20.41
C ASN A 203 13.90 1.82 -21.24
N ARG A 204 13.19 1.32 -22.25
CA ARG A 204 13.74 0.34 -23.19
C ARG A 204 14.91 0.92 -24.00
N TRP A 205 14.79 2.16 -24.45
CA TRP A 205 15.86 2.84 -25.16
C TRP A 205 17.07 3.09 -24.27
N LEU A 206 16.86 3.50 -23.02
CA LEU A 206 17.94 3.68 -22.03
C LEU A 206 18.66 2.35 -21.75
N LEU A 207 17.91 1.23 -21.59
CA LEU A 207 18.50 -0.09 -21.35
C LEU A 207 19.46 -0.52 -22.46
N VAL A 208 19.14 -0.22 -23.72
CA VAL A 208 20.03 -0.52 -24.86
C VAL A 208 21.33 0.31 -24.84
N ARG A 209 21.36 1.41 -24.07
CA ARG A 209 22.53 2.29 -23.92
C ARG A 209 23.41 1.91 -22.75
N VAL A 210 22.96 1.03 -21.87
CA VAL A 210 23.78 0.49 -20.78
C VAL A 210 24.75 -0.54 -21.37
N ASP A 211 26.03 -0.46 -21.00
CA ASP A 211 27.05 -1.40 -21.47
C ASP A 211 26.69 -2.85 -21.07
N ASP A 212 27.07 -3.82 -21.91
CA ASP A 212 26.72 -5.23 -21.74
C ASP A 212 27.14 -5.79 -20.39
N ASP A 213 28.26 -5.36 -19.84
CA ASP A 213 28.77 -5.74 -18.53
C ASP A 213 27.90 -5.25 -17.36
N GLU A 214 27.25 -4.10 -17.50
CA GLU A 214 26.35 -3.51 -16.51
C GLU A 214 24.88 -3.82 -16.78
N GLY A 215 24.52 -4.36 -17.93
CA GLY A 215 23.15 -4.60 -18.39
C GLY A 215 22.35 -5.49 -17.44
N LEU A 216 22.96 -6.59 -16.94
CA LEU A 216 22.32 -7.45 -15.92
C LEU A 216 22.14 -6.75 -14.58
N GLY A 217 23.05 -5.85 -14.21
CA GLY A 217 22.94 -5.01 -13.03
C GLY A 217 21.79 -4.02 -13.14
N ALA A 218 21.69 -3.34 -14.27
CA ALA A 218 20.61 -2.41 -14.59
C ALA A 218 19.25 -3.11 -14.57
N LEU A 219 19.14 -4.29 -15.19
CA LEU A 219 17.90 -5.08 -15.19
C LEU A 219 17.47 -5.47 -13.78
N LYS A 220 18.41 -5.87 -12.92
CA LYS A 220 18.13 -6.14 -11.51
C LYS A 220 17.72 -4.89 -10.73
N ALA A 221 18.35 -3.75 -11.02
CA ALA A 221 18.07 -2.48 -10.32
C ALA A 221 16.67 -1.93 -10.62
N ILE A 222 16.16 -2.13 -11.86
CA ILE A 222 14.80 -1.71 -12.23
C ILE A 222 13.73 -2.70 -11.82
N THR A 223 14.09 -3.87 -11.27
CA THR A 223 13.14 -4.86 -10.73
C THR A 223 13.09 -4.75 -9.22
N GLY A 224 11.88 -4.68 -8.67
CA GLY A 224 11.68 -4.59 -7.21
C GLY A 224 12.08 -5.90 -6.50
N THR A 225 12.96 -5.79 -5.51
CA THR A 225 13.44 -6.92 -4.72
C THR A 225 13.62 -6.57 -3.25
N LEU A 226 13.34 -7.53 -2.36
CA LEU A 226 13.64 -7.42 -0.93
C LEU A 226 15.01 -8.02 -0.57
N GLY A 227 15.67 -8.67 -1.52
CA GLY A 227 16.93 -9.37 -1.28
C GLY A 227 18.12 -8.49 -0.88
N ALA A 228 18.10 -7.22 -1.28
CA ALA A 228 19.12 -6.24 -0.94
C ALA A 228 18.88 -5.50 0.40
N ALA A 229 17.81 -5.84 1.13
CA ALA A 229 17.45 -5.18 2.39
C ALA A 229 18.56 -5.29 3.44
N ARG A 230 18.93 -4.15 4.03
CA ARG A 230 19.90 -4.02 5.13
C ARG A 230 19.41 -2.97 6.11
N TRP A 231 19.75 -3.08 7.38
CA TRP A 231 19.29 -2.17 8.43
C TRP A 231 19.51 -0.68 8.15
N PRO A 232 20.65 -0.24 7.56
CA PRO A 232 20.85 1.18 7.23
C PRO A 232 19.82 1.74 6.25
N VAL A 233 19.19 0.90 5.43
CA VAL A 233 18.11 1.28 4.52
C VAL A 233 16.74 1.07 5.17
N VAL A 234 16.55 -0.07 5.84
CA VAL A 234 15.26 -0.48 6.39
C VAL A 234 14.81 0.43 7.55
N ALA A 235 15.70 0.78 8.46
CA ALA A 235 15.35 1.58 9.62
C ALA A 235 14.80 2.98 9.25
N PRO A 236 15.46 3.78 8.41
CA PRO A 236 14.90 5.07 7.98
C PRO A 236 13.63 4.90 7.13
N THR A 237 13.53 3.82 6.34
CA THR A 237 12.31 3.49 5.58
C THR A 237 11.12 3.25 6.51
N CYS A 238 11.30 2.45 7.58
CA CYS A 238 10.26 2.22 8.59
C CYS A 238 9.81 3.52 9.26
N LEU A 239 10.76 4.39 9.60
CA LEU A 239 10.46 5.69 10.21
C LEU A 239 9.66 6.58 9.25
N ALA A 240 10.10 6.70 8.00
CA ALA A 240 9.43 7.52 6.98
C ALA A 240 8.00 7.03 6.69
N ILE A 241 7.81 5.72 6.56
CA ILE A 241 6.49 5.10 6.37
C ILE A 241 5.62 5.32 7.61
N GLY A 242 6.15 5.11 8.81
CA GLY A 242 5.42 5.32 10.07
C GLY A 242 4.92 6.76 10.22
N VAL A 243 5.79 7.74 9.96
CA VAL A 243 5.41 9.17 9.97
C VAL A 243 4.33 9.45 8.92
N THR A 244 4.52 8.98 7.68
CA THR A 244 3.57 9.23 6.59
C THR A 244 2.21 8.59 6.86
N ILE A 245 2.16 7.35 7.36
CA ILE A 245 0.90 6.70 7.74
C ILE A 245 0.22 7.47 8.88
N THR A 246 0.97 7.95 9.86
CA THR A 246 0.41 8.76 10.95
C THR A 246 -0.24 10.04 10.41
N LEU A 247 0.41 10.75 9.48
CA LEU A 247 -0.18 11.92 8.81
C LEU A 247 -1.44 11.58 8.03
N ILE A 248 -1.46 10.42 7.33
CA ILE A 248 -2.65 9.93 6.62
C ILE A 248 -3.79 9.65 7.60
N LEU A 249 -3.51 9.01 8.72
CA LEU A 249 -4.52 8.73 9.75
C LEU A 249 -5.08 10.01 10.37
N LEU A 250 -4.26 11.03 10.59
CA LEU A 250 -4.72 12.35 11.03
C LEU A 250 -5.61 13.03 9.98
N ALA A 251 -5.33 12.84 8.68
CA ALA A 251 -6.12 13.35 7.57
C ALA A 251 -7.31 12.44 7.18
N SER A 252 -7.50 11.30 7.82
CA SER A 252 -8.50 10.28 7.44
C SER A 252 -9.95 10.77 7.44
N ARG A 253 -10.29 11.79 8.23
CA ARG A 253 -11.61 12.44 8.22
C ARG A 253 -11.93 13.05 6.85
N HIS A 254 -10.96 13.73 6.24
CA HIS A 254 -11.15 14.28 4.90
C HIS A 254 -11.33 13.19 3.86
N LEU A 255 -10.64 12.05 4.01
CA LEU A 255 -10.81 10.90 3.12
C LEU A 255 -12.23 10.32 3.20
N GLN A 256 -12.81 10.20 4.40
CA GLN A 256 -14.18 9.75 4.59
C GLN A 256 -15.19 10.68 3.92
N VAL A 257 -15.01 11.99 4.05
CA VAL A 257 -15.88 12.99 3.41
C VAL A 257 -15.72 12.95 1.89
N LEU A 258 -14.49 12.83 1.37
CA LEU A 258 -14.22 12.72 -0.07
C LEU A 258 -14.84 11.46 -0.69
N SER A 259 -14.97 10.37 0.06
CA SER A 259 -15.59 9.14 -0.41
C SER A 259 -17.09 9.28 -0.72
N LEU A 260 -17.78 10.26 -0.08
CA LEU A 260 -19.18 10.57 -0.34
C LEU A 260 -19.41 11.32 -1.65
N GLY A 261 -18.36 11.88 -2.23
CA GLY A 261 -18.46 12.65 -3.46
C GLY A 261 -17.97 14.07 -3.31
N GLU A 262 -17.33 14.60 -4.37
CA GLU A 262 -16.77 15.95 -4.34
C GLU A 262 -17.85 17.03 -4.10
N GLN A 263 -19.03 16.85 -4.70
CA GLN A 263 -20.17 17.76 -4.51
C GLN A 263 -20.67 17.73 -3.06
N VAL A 264 -20.88 16.53 -2.50
CA VAL A 264 -21.31 16.36 -1.11
C VAL A 264 -20.25 16.86 -0.15
N ALA A 265 -19.00 16.56 -0.41
CA ALA A 265 -17.87 17.01 0.41
C ALA A 265 -17.74 18.54 0.43
N THR A 266 -18.00 19.20 -0.69
CA THR A 266 -17.97 20.67 -0.79
C THR A 266 -19.15 21.28 -0.01
N ILE A 267 -20.36 20.72 -0.10
CA ILE A 267 -21.54 21.15 0.68
C ILE A 267 -21.26 21.01 2.19
N LEU A 268 -20.56 19.96 2.60
CA LEU A 268 -20.14 19.74 3.98
C LEU A 268 -18.97 20.63 4.43
N GLY A 269 -18.55 21.60 3.62
CA GLY A 269 -17.50 22.57 3.93
C GLY A 269 -16.08 22.01 3.92
N SER A 270 -15.87 20.81 3.36
CA SER A 270 -14.53 20.24 3.23
C SER A 270 -13.74 20.93 2.11
N PRO A 271 -12.46 21.33 2.34
CA PRO A 271 -11.61 21.88 1.29
C PRO A 271 -11.13 20.75 0.34
N THR A 272 -12.05 20.21 -0.47
CA THR A 272 -11.88 18.98 -1.27
C THR A 272 -10.60 18.98 -2.11
N ARG A 273 -10.30 20.10 -2.80
CA ARG A 273 -9.12 20.22 -3.65
C ARG A 273 -7.81 20.12 -2.86
N ARG A 274 -7.72 20.82 -1.71
CA ARG A 274 -6.51 20.76 -0.85
C ARG A 274 -6.38 19.41 -0.18
N ALA A 275 -7.48 18.86 0.33
CA ALA A 275 -7.50 17.56 0.98
C ALA A 275 -7.07 16.44 0.01
N SER A 276 -7.61 16.43 -1.22
CA SER A 276 -7.20 15.46 -2.25
C SER A 276 -5.71 15.61 -2.61
N ALA A 277 -5.23 16.85 -2.78
CA ALA A 277 -3.82 17.11 -3.10
C ALA A 277 -2.88 16.58 -2.01
N VAL A 278 -3.17 16.87 -0.74
CA VAL A 278 -2.36 16.39 0.41
C VAL A 278 -2.39 14.86 0.50
N LEU A 279 -3.56 14.23 0.35
CA LEU A 279 -3.66 12.77 0.43
C LEU A 279 -2.98 12.07 -0.75
N ILE A 280 -3.07 12.62 -1.97
CA ILE A 280 -2.32 12.13 -3.14
C ILE A 280 -0.82 12.26 -2.89
N LEU A 281 -0.35 13.40 -2.38
CA LEU A 281 1.05 13.62 -2.05
C LEU A 281 1.53 12.59 -1.02
N LEU A 282 0.80 12.39 0.08
CA LEU A 282 1.16 11.41 1.12
C LEU A 282 1.18 9.98 0.56
N GLY A 283 0.19 9.61 -0.26
CA GLY A 283 0.18 8.32 -0.93
C GLY A 283 1.36 8.14 -1.90
N THR A 284 1.73 9.20 -2.62
CA THR A 284 2.91 9.22 -3.50
C THR A 284 4.20 9.05 -2.70
N VAL A 285 4.33 9.73 -1.56
CA VAL A 285 5.48 9.60 -0.66
C VAL A 285 5.62 8.16 -0.16
N LEU A 286 4.52 7.48 0.23
CA LEU A 286 4.57 6.06 0.63
C LEU A 286 5.18 5.19 -0.46
N VAL A 287 4.70 5.34 -1.70
CA VAL A 287 5.20 4.55 -2.83
C VAL A 287 6.66 4.90 -3.14
N ALA A 288 7.01 6.17 -3.09
CA ALA A 288 8.36 6.67 -3.33
C ALA A 288 9.39 6.09 -2.35
N VAL A 289 9.05 6.09 -1.05
CA VAL A 289 9.90 5.53 0.01
C VAL A 289 10.06 4.02 -0.16
N VAL A 290 9.00 3.29 -0.49
CA VAL A 290 9.07 1.86 -0.78
C VAL A 290 9.95 1.59 -2.00
N THR A 291 9.75 2.34 -3.08
CA THR A 291 10.49 2.16 -4.33
C THR A 291 11.98 2.48 -4.16
N MET A 292 12.30 3.48 -3.34
CA MET A 292 13.70 3.80 -2.99
C MET A 292 14.39 2.65 -2.24
N ALA A 293 13.66 1.94 -1.37
CA ALA A 293 14.21 0.90 -0.50
C ALA A 293 14.22 -0.50 -1.15
N ALA A 294 13.23 -0.82 -1.97
CA ALA A 294 12.97 -2.15 -2.52
C ALA A 294 12.92 -2.19 -4.05
N GLY A 295 13.01 -1.03 -4.72
CA GLY A 295 12.72 -0.90 -6.14
C GLY A 295 11.21 -0.89 -6.43
N PRO A 296 10.82 -0.73 -7.71
CA PRO A 296 9.41 -0.66 -8.10
C PRO A 296 8.73 -2.03 -7.95
N ILE A 297 7.65 -2.08 -7.17
CA ILE A 297 6.86 -3.28 -6.90
C ILE A 297 5.41 -2.97 -7.29
N GLY A 298 4.94 -3.63 -8.34
CA GLY A 298 3.59 -3.44 -8.86
C GLY A 298 2.53 -4.34 -8.25
N PHE A 299 1.28 -4.02 -8.55
CA PHE A 299 0.05 -4.75 -8.22
C PHE A 299 -0.33 -4.86 -6.74
N VAL A 300 0.59 -4.82 -5.78
CA VAL A 300 0.25 -4.88 -4.35
C VAL A 300 -0.71 -3.74 -3.97
N ALA A 301 -0.41 -2.52 -4.42
CA ALA A 301 -1.26 -1.35 -4.16
C ALA A 301 -2.64 -1.44 -4.86
N LEU A 302 -2.77 -2.23 -5.92
CA LEU A 302 -4.04 -2.46 -6.61
C LEU A 302 -4.87 -3.54 -5.91
N VAL A 303 -4.25 -4.67 -5.61
CA VAL A 303 -4.92 -5.90 -5.14
C VAL A 303 -5.28 -5.81 -3.65
N ALA A 304 -4.38 -5.30 -2.81
CA ALA A 304 -4.55 -5.28 -1.36
C ALA A 304 -5.84 -4.57 -0.89
N PRO A 305 -6.18 -3.36 -1.34
CA PRO A 305 -7.41 -2.70 -0.91
C PRO A 305 -8.67 -3.38 -1.48
N HIS A 306 -8.57 -4.02 -2.64
CA HIS A 306 -9.69 -4.77 -3.19
C HIS A 306 -10.00 -6.03 -2.36
N LEU A 307 -8.97 -6.80 -2.02
CA LEU A 307 -9.12 -7.95 -1.11
C LEU A 307 -9.61 -7.53 0.28
N ALA A 308 -9.09 -6.43 0.82
CA ALA A 308 -9.54 -5.89 2.10
C ALA A 308 -11.04 -5.57 2.10
N ARG A 309 -11.59 -5.01 1.01
CA ARG A 309 -13.03 -4.79 0.85
C ARG A 309 -13.82 -6.09 0.83
N LEU A 310 -13.36 -7.08 0.07
CA LEU A 310 -14.03 -8.39 -0.01
C LEU A 310 -14.06 -9.08 1.35
N LEU A 311 -12.94 -9.11 2.07
CA LEU A 311 -12.82 -9.74 3.39
C LEU A 311 -13.69 -9.04 4.45
N THR A 312 -13.75 -7.72 4.42
CA THR A 312 -14.52 -6.93 5.39
C THR A 312 -15.97 -6.75 4.99
N GLY A 313 -16.34 -6.99 3.72
CA GLY A 313 -17.67 -6.67 3.19
C GLY A 313 -17.96 -5.16 3.19
N SER A 314 -16.91 -4.34 3.19
CA SER A 314 -17.04 -2.89 3.27
C SER A 314 -17.19 -2.27 1.88
N PRO A 315 -18.07 -1.27 1.69
CA PRO A 315 -18.20 -0.56 0.41
C PRO A 315 -16.95 0.28 0.09
N GLN A 316 -16.23 0.69 1.12
CA GLN A 316 -15.00 1.49 1.01
C GLN A 316 -13.78 0.66 1.42
N SER A 317 -12.60 1.02 0.92
CA SER A 317 -11.34 0.34 1.27
C SER A 317 -10.86 0.78 2.67
N PRO A 318 -10.93 -0.09 3.69
CA PRO A 318 -10.47 0.26 5.03
C PRO A 318 -8.96 0.35 5.04
N LEU A 319 -8.39 1.54 5.36
CA LEU A 319 -6.96 1.86 5.23
C LEU A 319 -6.05 0.82 5.91
N LEU A 320 -6.29 0.55 7.20
CA LEU A 320 -5.44 -0.35 7.98
C LEU A 320 -5.55 -1.80 7.50
N VAL A 321 -6.77 -2.27 7.21
CA VAL A 321 -6.96 -3.64 6.70
C VAL A 321 -6.31 -3.78 5.31
N SER A 322 -6.40 -2.74 4.47
CA SER A 322 -5.71 -2.73 3.17
C SER A 322 -4.19 -2.78 3.33
N GLY A 323 -3.64 -2.07 4.30
CA GLY A 323 -2.22 -2.13 4.65
C GLY A 323 -1.80 -3.53 5.10
N LEU A 324 -2.54 -4.15 6.04
CA LEU A 324 -2.25 -5.50 6.53
C LEU A 324 -2.39 -6.56 5.43
N THR A 325 -3.37 -6.41 4.53
CA THR A 325 -3.48 -7.27 3.35
C THR A 325 -2.25 -7.10 2.44
N GLY A 326 -1.78 -5.88 2.24
CA GLY A 326 -0.56 -5.58 1.50
C GLY A 326 0.68 -6.21 2.15
N SER A 327 0.80 -6.15 3.49
CA SER A 327 1.88 -6.84 4.23
C SER A 327 1.87 -8.34 3.98
N LEU A 328 0.70 -8.98 4.08
CA LEU A 328 0.56 -10.42 3.85
C LEU A 328 0.93 -10.80 2.40
N LEU A 329 0.43 -10.04 1.42
CA LEU A 329 0.75 -10.26 0.00
C LEU A 329 2.25 -10.13 -0.27
N MET A 330 2.89 -9.10 0.30
CA MET A 330 4.30 -8.84 0.08
C MET A 330 5.20 -9.92 0.68
N VAL A 331 4.98 -10.28 1.96
CA VAL A 331 5.79 -11.31 2.62
C VAL A 331 5.48 -12.69 2.05
N GLY A 332 4.24 -12.96 1.66
CA GLY A 332 3.84 -14.19 0.98
C GLY A 332 4.50 -14.32 -0.40
N ALA A 333 4.51 -13.25 -1.19
CA ALA A 333 5.19 -13.22 -2.49
C ALA A 333 6.70 -13.39 -2.35
N ASP A 334 7.30 -12.79 -1.31
CA ASP A 334 8.72 -12.94 -1.02
C ASP A 334 9.09 -14.36 -0.59
N LEU A 335 8.28 -14.99 0.25
CA LEU A 335 8.46 -16.40 0.63
C LEU A 335 8.33 -17.33 -0.59
N LEU A 336 7.32 -17.12 -1.43
CA LEU A 336 7.11 -17.87 -2.66
C LEU A 336 8.31 -17.72 -3.61
N SER A 337 8.82 -16.48 -3.78
CA SER A 337 10.03 -16.20 -4.54
C SER A 337 11.23 -17.00 -4.05
N GLN A 338 11.40 -17.12 -2.73
CA GLN A 338 12.55 -17.83 -2.14
C GLN A 338 12.45 -19.34 -2.26
N LEU A 339 11.24 -19.91 -2.16
CA LEU A 339 11.05 -21.37 -2.09
C LEU A 339 10.85 -22.02 -3.46
N VAL A 340 10.13 -21.34 -4.37
CA VAL A 340 9.66 -21.95 -5.62
C VAL A 340 10.40 -21.42 -6.84
N LEU A 341 10.76 -20.14 -6.83
CA LEU A 341 11.23 -19.43 -8.02
C LEU A 341 12.72 -19.07 -7.95
N GLU A 342 13.52 -19.84 -7.23
CA GLU A 342 14.99 -19.70 -7.14
C GLU A 342 15.48 -18.28 -6.83
N SER A 343 14.70 -17.55 -5.99
CA SER A 343 14.94 -16.14 -5.60
C SER A 343 14.79 -15.12 -6.73
N MET A 344 13.81 -15.30 -7.60
CA MET A 344 13.39 -14.24 -8.51
C MET A 344 13.02 -12.96 -7.75
N PRO A 345 13.12 -11.77 -8.38
CA PRO A 345 12.66 -10.53 -7.77
C PRO A 345 11.18 -10.63 -7.32
N VAL A 346 10.88 -10.12 -6.13
CA VAL A 346 9.51 -10.18 -5.58
C VAL A 346 8.49 -9.50 -6.49
N SER A 347 8.90 -8.46 -7.24
CA SER A 347 8.04 -7.78 -8.21
C SER A 347 7.53 -8.69 -9.32
N VAL A 348 8.29 -9.69 -9.74
CA VAL A 348 7.85 -10.68 -10.74
C VAL A 348 6.69 -11.50 -10.19
N VAL A 349 6.81 -11.96 -8.95
CA VAL A 349 5.77 -12.74 -8.27
C VAL A 349 4.51 -11.90 -8.06
N THR A 350 4.66 -10.66 -7.54
CA THR A 350 3.51 -9.78 -7.31
C THR A 350 2.81 -9.40 -8.59
N ASN A 351 3.55 -9.18 -9.68
CA ASN A 351 2.98 -8.86 -10.99
C ASN A 351 2.24 -10.06 -11.59
N ALA A 352 2.77 -11.27 -11.48
CA ALA A 352 2.12 -12.49 -11.96
C ALA A 352 0.82 -12.78 -11.19
N VAL A 353 0.90 -12.77 -9.84
CA VAL A 353 -0.25 -13.01 -8.97
C VAL A 353 -1.31 -11.90 -9.13
N GLY A 354 -0.87 -10.65 -9.19
CA GLY A 354 -1.76 -9.50 -9.34
C GLY A 354 -2.42 -9.45 -10.72
N GLY A 355 -1.70 -9.78 -11.78
CA GLY A 355 -2.24 -9.86 -13.15
C GLY A 355 -3.28 -10.98 -13.28
N LEU A 356 -2.99 -12.18 -12.74
CA LEU A 356 -3.94 -13.28 -12.68
C LEU A 356 -5.19 -12.91 -11.89
N TYR A 357 -4.99 -12.30 -10.71
CA TYR A 357 -6.10 -11.82 -9.90
C TYR A 357 -7.01 -10.83 -10.64
N LEU A 358 -6.42 -9.86 -11.34
CA LEU A 358 -7.17 -8.87 -12.10
C LEU A 358 -7.97 -9.52 -13.24
N MET A 359 -7.38 -10.48 -13.95
CA MET A 359 -8.07 -11.25 -15.01
C MET A 359 -9.30 -11.97 -14.44
N VAL A 360 -9.15 -12.67 -13.31
CA VAL A 360 -10.26 -13.35 -12.64
C VAL A 360 -11.32 -12.36 -12.16
N ALA A 361 -10.93 -11.26 -11.52
CA ALA A 361 -11.85 -10.25 -11.00
C ALA A 361 -12.69 -9.61 -12.13
N LEU A 362 -12.08 -9.30 -13.27
CA LEU A 362 -12.77 -8.73 -14.42
C LEU A 362 -13.73 -9.73 -15.09
N THR A 363 -13.34 -11.01 -15.21
CA THR A 363 -14.21 -12.04 -15.78
C THR A 363 -15.43 -12.31 -14.92
N VAL A 364 -15.28 -12.34 -13.59
CA VAL A 364 -16.40 -12.49 -12.65
C VAL A 364 -17.34 -11.28 -12.71
N ALA A 365 -16.79 -10.06 -12.74
CA ALA A 365 -17.58 -8.83 -12.88
C ALA A 365 -18.35 -8.76 -14.20
N ALA A 366 -17.76 -9.22 -15.32
CA ALA A 366 -18.41 -9.26 -16.61
C ALA A 366 -19.56 -10.29 -16.65
N ARG A 367 -19.42 -11.44 -15.98
CA ARG A 367 -20.49 -12.45 -15.88
C ARG A 367 -21.67 -11.96 -15.04
N GLY A 368 -21.42 -11.30 -13.91
CA GLY A 368 -22.47 -10.76 -13.05
C GLY A 368 -23.34 -9.67 -13.72
N ARG A 369 -22.80 -8.94 -14.72
CA ARG A 369 -23.57 -7.98 -15.52
C ARG A 369 -24.44 -8.60 -16.62
N ARG A 370 -24.17 -9.86 -17.01
CA ARG A 370 -24.98 -10.58 -18.05
C ARG A 370 -26.17 -11.33 -17.44
N SER A 371 -26.25 -11.45 -16.11
CA SER A 371 -27.33 -12.13 -15.40
C SER A 371 -28.40 -11.17 -14.84
N LEU A 372 -28.33 -9.88 -15.16
CA LEU A 372 -29.33 -8.84 -14.90
C LEU A 372 -29.89 -8.30 -16.21
#